data_2f0d920adca09c49d83b56794d27e3ae
#
_entry.id   2f0d920adca09c49d83b56794d27e3ae
#
_cell.length_a   1.000
_cell.length_b   1.000
_cell.length_c   1.000
_cell.angle_alpha   90.00
_cell.angle_beta   90.00
_cell.angle_gamma   90.00
#
_symmetry.space_group_name_H-M   'P 1'
#
loop_
_entity.id
_entity.type
_entity.pdbx_description
1 polymer ?
#
loop_
_entity_poly.entity_id
_entity_poly.type
_entity_poly.pdbx_seq_one_letter_code
_entity_poly.pdbx_strand_id
1 'polypeptide(L)'
;VMQQIWLSGGKPDTVYLSSFQMNKALTFTGNNNQRSNVTAESEKVIKHMSVYVTPWGTVEFMPSRENRSRDVFVMQDDMWGIGVLRATRNTELAKTGDSEKRQIITELTLICKNEKASGGVFDNSVS
;
A
#
# COMPACT_ATOMS: atom_id res chain seq x y z
N VAL A 1 2.29 15.21 -6.57
CA VAL A 1 1.27 14.49 -5.81
C VAL A 1 1.33 14.87 -4.34
N MET A 2 2.45 14.64 -3.61
CA MET A 2 2.59 14.96 -2.18
C MET A 2 2.18 16.39 -1.84
N GLN A 3 2.71 17.38 -2.57
CA GLN A 3 2.37 18.79 -2.39
C GLN A 3 0.86 19.06 -2.55
N GLN A 4 0.22 18.43 -3.54
CA GLN A 4 -1.21 18.62 -3.80
C GLN A 4 -2.07 18.04 -2.67
N ILE A 5 -1.69 16.84 -2.18
CA ILE A 5 -2.37 16.22 -1.04
C ILE A 5 -2.24 17.11 0.19
N TRP A 6 -1.04 17.62 0.46
CA TRP A 6 -0.78 18.51 1.58
C TRP A 6 -1.58 19.82 1.49
N LEU A 7 -1.65 20.44 0.32
CA LEU A 7 -2.48 21.64 0.08
C LEU A 7 -3.98 21.38 0.30
N SER A 8 -4.43 20.15 0.09
CA SER A 8 -5.81 19.73 0.34
C SER A 8 -6.07 19.33 1.80
N GLY A 9 -5.07 19.48 2.68
CA GLY A 9 -5.17 19.15 4.09
C GLY A 9 -4.92 17.67 4.43
N GLY A 10 -4.50 16.85 3.46
CA GLY A 10 -4.11 15.46 3.67
C GLY A 10 -2.68 15.35 4.22
N LYS A 11 -2.42 14.25 4.91
CA LYS A 11 -1.09 13.88 5.43
C LYS A 11 -0.78 12.44 5.01
N PRO A 12 -0.32 12.22 3.78
CA PRO A 12 0.01 10.87 3.33
C PRO A 12 1.19 10.32 4.13
N ASP A 13 1.10 9.07 4.49
CA ASP A 13 2.07 8.34 5.30
C ASP A 13 2.66 7.13 4.56
N THR A 14 1.92 6.56 3.60
CA THR A 14 2.33 5.35 2.89
C THR A 14 2.36 5.56 1.38
N VAL A 15 3.38 4.99 0.74
CA VAL A 15 3.51 4.93 -0.73
C VAL A 15 3.58 3.48 -1.16
N TYR A 16 2.55 3.01 -1.86
CA TYR A 16 2.49 1.66 -2.41
C TYR A 16 3.14 1.63 -3.80
N LEU A 17 4.13 0.79 -3.93
CA LEU A 17 4.96 0.66 -5.13
C LEU A 17 4.91 -0.78 -5.67
N SER A 18 4.95 -0.93 -6.99
CA SER A 18 5.27 -2.22 -7.60
C SER A 18 6.74 -2.57 -7.39
N SER A 19 7.12 -3.83 -7.63
CA SER A 19 8.51 -4.28 -7.53
C SER A 19 9.46 -3.48 -8.43
N PHE A 20 9.01 -3.11 -9.64
CA PHE A 20 9.80 -2.31 -10.56
C PHE A 20 10.03 -0.89 -10.03
N GLN A 21 8.98 -0.21 -9.60
CA GLN A 21 9.07 1.14 -9.06
C GLN A 21 9.84 1.19 -7.73
N MET A 22 9.74 0.13 -6.92
CA MET A 22 10.55 0.00 -5.71
C MET A 22 12.05 -0.06 -6.03
N ASN A 23 12.46 -0.82 -7.05
CA ASN A 23 13.85 -0.83 -7.51
C ASN A 23 14.31 0.54 -7.99
N LYS A 24 13.46 1.30 -8.68
CA LYS A 24 13.77 2.68 -9.07
C LYS A 24 13.88 3.60 -7.85
N ALA A 25 12.99 3.48 -6.87
CA ALA A 25 13.06 4.24 -5.63
C ALA A 25 14.38 4.01 -4.86
N LEU A 26 14.90 2.78 -4.88
CA LEU A 26 16.20 2.44 -4.29
C LEU A 26 17.39 3.14 -4.99
N THR A 27 17.20 3.69 -6.18
CA THR A 27 18.24 4.46 -6.89
C THR A 27 18.24 5.94 -6.51
N PHE A 28 17.26 6.40 -5.72
CA PHE A 28 17.25 7.80 -5.26
C PHE A 28 18.45 8.07 -4.37
N THR A 29 19.35 8.91 -4.87
CA THR A 29 20.55 9.35 -4.17
C THR A 29 20.28 10.66 -3.47
N GLY A 30 19.83 10.58 -2.24
CA GLY A 30 19.72 11.75 -1.35
C GLY A 30 20.52 11.48 -0.07
N ASN A 31 21.24 12.48 0.42
CA ASN A 31 22.16 12.35 1.56
C ASN A 31 21.51 11.83 2.87
N ASN A 32 20.19 11.80 2.96
CA ASN A 32 19.49 11.47 4.21
C ASN A 32 18.69 10.16 4.17
N ASN A 33 18.62 9.46 3.03
CA ASN A 33 17.67 8.38 2.84
C ASN A 33 18.29 6.99 2.73
N GLN A 34 19.61 6.90 2.76
CA GLN A 34 20.29 5.59 2.80
C GLN A 34 20.78 5.32 4.22
N ARG A 35 20.02 4.54 4.98
CA ARG A 35 20.57 3.91 6.18
C ARG A 35 21.25 2.61 5.76
N SER A 36 22.56 2.65 5.60
CA SER A 36 23.38 1.43 5.61
C SER A 36 23.61 1.04 7.07
N ASN A 37 22.82 0.13 7.60
CA ASN A 37 23.14 -0.52 8.86
C ASN A 37 24.26 -1.54 8.60
N VAL A 38 25.50 -1.07 8.72
CA VAL A 38 26.65 -1.96 8.77
C VAL A 38 26.84 -2.34 10.24
N THR A 39 26.27 -3.48 10.62
CA THR A 39 26.61 -4.09 11.91
C THR A 39 27.88 -4.91 11.72
N ALA A 40 28.89 -4.66 12.55
CA ALA A 40 30.26 -5.21 12.40
C ALA A 40 30.37 -6.74 12.52
N GLU A 41 29.27 -7.47 12.70
CA GLU A 41 29.26 -8.94 12.87
C GLU A 41 28.70 -9.73 11.66
N SER A 42 28.22 -9.08 10.64
CA SER A 42 27.81 -9.79 9.40
C SER A 42 28.05 -8.91 8.18
N GLU A 43 28.81 -9.46 7.22
CA GLU A 43 29.05 -8.86 5.88
C GLU A 43 27.76 -8.82 5.04
N LYS A 44 26.66 -8.31 5.60
CA LYS A 44 25.40 -8.12 4.87
C LYS A 44 25.29 -6.68 4.42
N VAL A 45 25.46 -6.44 3.14
CA VAL A 45 25.07 -5.18 2.52
C VAL A 45 23.56 -5.17 2.37
N ILE A 46 22.88 -4.47 3.27
CA ILE A 46 21.42 -4.31 3.20
C ILE A 46 21.14 -2.97 2.51
N LYS A 47 20.71 -3.05 1.24
CA LYS A 47 20.16 -1.90 0.53
C LYS A 47 18.65 -1.87 0.80
N HIS A 48 18.24 -1.15 1.83
CA HIS A 48 16.84 -1.02 2.21
C HIS A 48 16.48 0.46 2.37
N MET A 49 15.47 0.91 1.63
CA MET A 49 14.87 2.22 1.80
C MET A 49 13.40 2.01 2.16
N SER A 50 13.08 2.18 3.44
CA SER A 50 11.71 2.07 3.92
C SER A 50 11.05 3.44 4.11
N VAL A 51 11.84 4.49 4.36
CA VAL A 51 11.33 5.81 4.75
C VAL A 51 11.93 6.88 3.86
N TYR A 52 11.09 7.76 3.36
CA TYR A 52 11.47 8.93 2.59
C TYR A 52 10.95 10.21 3.25
N VAL A 53 11.86 11.11 3.58
CA VAL A 53 11.53 12.39 4.20
C VAL A 53 11.38 13.46 3.13
N THR A 54 10.20 14.05 3.07
CA THR A 54 9.89 15.17 2.17
C THR A 54 9.60 16.43 2.98
N PRO A 55 9.64 17.62 2.37
CA PRO A 55 9.23 18.87 3.04
C PRO A 55 7.76 18.83 3.53
N TRP A 56 6.92 17.98 2.94
CA TRP A 56 5.49 17.84 3.25
C TRP A 56 5.17 16.68 4.20
N GLY A 57 6.18 15.96 4.66
CA GLY A 57 6.02 14.86 5.60
C GLY A 57 6.94 13.69 5.28
N THR A 58 6.88 12.72 6.16
CA THR A 58 7.62 11.47 6.03
C THR A 58 6.70 10.39 5.52
N VAL A 59 7.12 9.67 4.49
CA VAL A 59 6.36 8.56 3.90
C VAL A 59 7.15 7.27 3.98
N GLU A 60 6.43 6.17 4.15
CA GLU A 60 6.98 4.83 4.12
C GLU A 60 6.72 4.18 2.75
N PHE A 61 7.74 3.52 2.19
CA PHE A 61 7.60 2.78 0.95
C PHE A 61 7.21 1.33 1.23
N MET A 62 6.04 0.94 0.73
CA MET A 62 5.53 -0.42 0.83
C MET A 62 5.46 -1.10 -0.54
N PRO A 63 6.20 -2.21 -0.73
CA PRO A 63 6.07 -2.98 -1.96
C PRO A 63 4.72 -3.71 -1.99
N SER A 64 3.97 -3.54 -3.09
CA SER A 64 2.72 -4.25 -3.33
C SER A 64 2.83 -5.12 -4.58
N ARG A 65 2.40 -6.37 -4.48
CA ARG A 65 2.36 -7.31 -5.60
C ARG A 65 1.19 -7.04 -6.53
N GLU A 66 0.14 -6.45 -6.00
CA GLU A 66 -1.12 -6.19 -6.72
C GLU A 66 -1.03 -4.92 -7.56
N ASN A 67 -0.06 -4.04 -7.30
CA ASN A 67 0.12 -2.82 -8.08
C ASN A 67 0.66 -3.13 -9.47
N ARG A 68 0.08 -2.46 -10.47
CA ARG A 68 0.66 -2.47 -11.83
C ARG A 68 2.08 -1.87 -11.77
N SER A 69 2.97 -2.39 -12.63
CA SER A 69 4.38 -1.96 -12.67
C SER A 69 4.56 -0.46 -12.94
N ARG A 70 3.55 0.20 -13.50
CA ARG A 70 3.55 1.60 -13.92
C ARG A 70 2.87 2.54 -12.93
N ASP A 71 2.23 2.02 -11.89
CA ASP A 71 1.39 2.79 -10.99
C ASP A 71 2.03 2.90 -9.60
N VAL A 72 1.87 4.08 -9.01
CA VAL A 72 2.33 4.42 -7.66
C VAL A 72 1.16 5.06 -6.93
N PHE A 73 0.82 4.54 -5.76
CA PHE A 73 -0.21 5.12 -4.90
C PHE A 73 0.43 5.77 -3.68
N VAL A 74 0.01 7.01 -3.42
CA VAL A 74 0.39 7.77 -2.23
C VAL A 74 -0.86 7.91 -1.38
N MET A 75 -0.87 7.28 -0.22
CA MET A 75 -2.08 7.12 0.56
C MET A 75 -1.90 7.61 1.99
N GLN A 76 -3.00 8.07 2.55
CA GLN A 76 -3.17 8.26 3.99
C GLN A 76 -4.05 7.11 4.48
N ASP A 77 -3.44 6.11 5.13
CA ASP A 77 -4.11 4.85 5.45
C ASP A 77 -5.30 5.04 6.40
N ASP A 78 -5.24 6.01 7.31
CA ASP A 78 -6.35 6.36 8.23
C ASP A 78 -7.65 6.76 7.53
N MET A 79 -7.55 7.23 6.29
CA MET A 79 -8.70 7.66 5.48
C MET A 79 -9.33 6.53 4.69
N TRP A 80 -8.81 5.32 4.85
CA TRP A 80 -9.36 4.12 4.23
C TRP A 80 -9.89 3.16 5.29
N GLY A 81 -10.89 2.41 4.94
CA GLY A 81 -11.49 1.44 5.86
C GLY A 81 -12.26 0.37 5.12
N ILE A 82 -12.56 -0.70 5.82
CA ILE A 82 -13.40 -1.78 5.30
C ILE A 82 -14.76 -1.71 5.99
N GLY A 83 -15.81 -1.49 5.22
CA GLY A 83 -17.18 -1.59 5.67
C GLY A 83 -17.69 -3.02 5.50
N VAL A 84 -18.12 -3.64 6.58
CA VAL A 84 -18.67 -5.00 6.57
C VAL A 84 -20.20 -4.90 6.67
N LEU A 85 -20.92 -5.28 5.61
CA LEU A 85 -22.36 -5.37 5.62
C LEU A 85 -22.83 -6.69 6.26
N ARG A 86 -22.22 -7.81 5.84
CA ARG A 86 -22.43 -9.11 6.45
C ARG A 86 -21.08 -9.73 6.79
N ALA A 87 -20.87 -10.04 8.06
CA ALA A 87 -19.71 -10.79 8.50
C ALA A 87 -19.73 -12.19 7.87
N THR A 88 -18.55 -12.77 7.71
CA THR A 88 -18.41 -14.14 7.20
C THR A 88 -19.23 -15.10 8.04
N ARG A 89 -20.18 -15.78 7.40
CA ARG A 89 -20.97 -16.83 8.05
C ARG A 89 -21.08 -18.04 7.16
N ASN A 90 -21.08 -19.21 7.81
CA ASN A 90 -21.37 -20.48 7.18
C ASN A 90 -22.86 -20.79 7.38
N THR A 91 -23.58 -20.99 6.28
CA THR A 91 -25.00 -21.35 6.31
C THR A 91 -25.16 -22.70 5.65
N GLU A 92 -25.86 -23.59 6.34
CA GLU A 92 -26.22 -24.88 5.81
C GLU A 92 -27.39 -24.74 4.83
N LEU A 93 -27.26 -25.28 3.64
CA LEU A 93 -28.30 -25.29 2.60
C LEU A 93 -29.17 -26.52 2.74
N ALA A 94 -30.41 -26.44 2.22
CA ALA A 94 -31.33 -27.57 2.19
C ALA A 94 -30.70 -28.79 1.52
N LYS A 95 -30.83 -29.94 2.15
CA LYS A 95 -30.33 -31.20 1.63
C LYS A 95 -31.07 -31.57 0.33
N THR A 96 -30.31 -31.85 -0.71
CA THR A 96 -30.83 -32.40 -1.96
C THR A 96 -30.24 -33.81 -2.14
N GLY A 97 -30.96 -34.83 -1.69
CA GLY A 97 -30.46 -36.21 -1.66
C GLY A 97 -29.50 -36.44 -0.48
N ASP A 98 -28.48 -37.30 -0.66
CA ASP A 98 -27.52 -37.69 0.39
C ASP A 98 -26.29 -36.77 0.48
N SER A 99 -26.38 -35.54 -0.06
CA SER A 99 -25.29 -34.56 -0.04
C SER A 99 -25.56 -33.41 0.95
N GLU A 100 -24.56 -33.04 1.71
CA GLU A 100 -24.57 -31.82 2.52
C GLU A 100 -23.88 -30.67 1.78
N LYS A 101 -24.61 -29.56 1.61
CA LYS A 101 -24.10 -28.34 0.96
C LYS A 101 -24.06 -27.23 1.98
N ARG A 102 -22.92 -26.51 2.00
CA ARG A 102 -22.73 -25.33 2.86
C ARG A 102 -22.34 -24.13 2.01
N GLN A 103 -22.83 -22.96 2.39
CA GLN A 103 -22.54 -21.71 1.73
C GLN A 103 -21.83 -20.78 2.70
N ILE A 104 -20.69 -20.24 2.27
CA ILE A 104 -19.97 -19.18 3.01
C ILE A 104 -20.26 -17.87 2.30
N ILE A 105 -20.82 -16.91 3.03
CA ILE A 105 -21.15 -15.58 2.52
C ILE A 105 -20.40 -14.54 3.33
N THR A 106 -19.78 -13.60 2.62
CA THR A 106 -19.20 -12.38 3.20
C THR A 106 -19.54 -11.21 2.28
N GLU A 107 -20.03 -10.12 2.85
CA GLU A 107 -20.28 -8.88 2.11
C GLU A 107 -19.51 -7.76 2.76
N LEU A 108 -18.57 -7.20 2.02
CA LEU A 108 -17.72 -6.11 2.47
C LEU A 108 -17.47 -5.13 1.32
N THR A 109 -17.11 -3.89 1.66
CA THR A 109 -16.73 -2.87 0.70
C THR A 109 -15.57 -2.04 1.23
N LEU A 110 -14.80 -1.44 0.32
CA LEU A 110 -13.79 -0.45 0.66
C LEU A 110 -14.46 0.92 0.83
N ILE A 111 -14.13 1.61 1.91
CA ILE A 111 -14.62 2.95 2.23
C ILE A 111 -13.45 3.93 2.12
N CYS A 112 -13.62 4.97 1.30
CA CYS A 112 -12.75 6.14 1.27
C CYS A 112 -13.43 7.29 2.04
N LYS A 113 -12.86 7.71 3.17
CA LYS A 113 -13.40 8.80 3.99
C LYS A 113 -13.08 10.18 3.42
N ASN A 114 -11.92 10.32 2.76
CA ASN A 114 -11.49 11.54 2.13
C ASN A 114 -10.63 11.24 0.89
N GLU A 115 -11.20 11.48 -0.28
CA GLU A 115 -10.50 11.24 -1.56
C GLU A 115 -9.26 12.13 -1.75
N LYS A 116 -9.28 13.36 -1.21
CA LYS A 116 -8.19 14.33 -1.36
C LYS A 116 -6.98 14.06 -0.49
N ALA A 117 -7.11 13.13 0.46
CA ALA A 117 -6.01 12.70 1.33
C ALA A 117 -5.10 11.65 0.67
N SER A 118 -5.47 11.19 -0.51
CA SER A 118 -4.70 10.18 -1.25
C SER A 118 -4.56 10.61 -2.71
N GLY A 119 -3.56 10.07 -3.39
CA GLY A 119 -3.34 10.35 -4.80
C GLY A 119 -2.49 9.27 -5.45
N GLY A 120 -2.35 9.35 -6.77
CA GLY A 120 -1.56 8.38 -7.50
C GLY A 120 -0.78 9.02 -8.64
N VAL A 121 0.23 8.32 -9.07
CA VAL A 121 0.94 8.58 -10.32
C VAL A 121 0.79 7.34 -11.18
N PHE A 122 0.22 7.53 -12.35
CA PHE A 122 -0.14 6.45 -13.26
C PHE A 122 0.67 6.53 -14.55
N ASP A 123 0.81 5.40 -15.21
CA ASP A 123 1.50 5.28 -16.48
C ASP A 123 2.97 5.75 -16.48
N ASN A 124 3.68 5.53 -15.38
CA ASN A 124 5.11 5.75 -15.33
C ASN A 124 5.86 4.85 -16.32
N SER A 125 7.01 5.31 -16.81
CA SER A 125 7.89 4.49 -17.63
C SER A 125 8.37 3.26 -16.86
N VAL A 126 8.44 2.13 -17.56
CA VAL A 126 9.00 0.85 -17.08
C VAL A 126 10.28 0.47 -17.80
N SER A 127 10.88 1.42 -18.54
CA SER A 127 12.15 1.27 -19.24
C SER A 127 13.31 1.89 -18.46
#